data_e33f81be4f8268f899139b37df910c06
#
_entry.id   e33f81be4f8268f899139b37df910c06
#
_cell.length_a   1.000
_cell.length_b   1.000
_cell.length_c   1.000
_cell.angle_alpha   90.00
_cell.angle_beta   90.00
_cell.angle_gamma   90.00
#
_symmetry.space_group_name_H-M   'P 1'
#
loop_
_entity.id
_entity.type
_entity.pdbx_description
1 polymer ?
#
loop_
_entity_poly.entity_id
_entity_poly.type
_entity_poly.pdbx_seq_one_letter_code
_entity_poly.pdbx_strand_id
1 'polypeptide(L)'
;MQISQKAQSARAISLVLAGVLLISQAFTAQAVADERDAAAARQIVEKFSQSLVSSVRNDSTTTYKDRFDALLPVFRENFALNILARATVGKRVWEQWSDSEQADYQEVLARFLTGTLVRRVKNDKGYKFSFVGIEPGPRSSLIARTLLERDAKDPIELDYRLDKVGGRWMISDVFAESAVSEVALRRAEFSGTIRSGGQSGLIVALEEKLTAFENDG
;
A
#
# COMPACT_ATOMS: atom_id res chain seq x y z
N MET A 1 -11.77 17.87 68.43
CA MET A 1 -12.36 18.08 67.04
C MET A 1 -11.27 18.19 66.03
N GLN A 2 -10.26 17.32 66.01
CA GLN A 2 -9.08 17.39 65.10
C GLN A 2 -8.74 16.07 64.37
N ILE A 3 -9.54 15.02 64.50
CA ILE A 3 -9.23 13.70 63.94
C ILE A 3 -9.89 13.50 62.56
N SER A 4 -10.88 14.34 62.19
CA SER A 4 -11.66 14.17 60.92
C SER A 4 -10.97 14.73 59.66
N GLN A 5 -10.04 15.66 59.79
CA GLN A 5 -9.38 16.28 58.61
C GLN A 5 -8.24 15.46 57.99
N LYS A 6 -7.54 14.64 58.81
CA LYS A 6 -6.43 13.80 58.30
C LYS A 6 -6.88 12.61 57.49
N ALA A 7 -8.09 12.11 57.68
CA ALA A 7 -8.61 10.97 56.93
C ALA A 7 -9.12 11.37 55.54
N GLN A 8 -9.54 12.61 55.34
CA GLN A 8 -10.00 13.08 54.01
C GLN A 8 -8.84 13.41 53.05
N SER A 9 -7.73 13.93 53.59
CA SER A 9 -6.54 14.26 52.77
C SER A 9 -5.83 12.96 52.28
N ALA A 10 -5.80 11.89 53.06
CA ALA A 10 -5.20 10.63 52.66
C ALA A 10 -6.00 9.92 51.54
N ARG A 11 -7.34 10.05 51.51
CA ARG A 11 -8.18 9.48 50.44
C ARG A 11 -8.09 10.23 49.14
N ALA A 12 -7.93 11.57 49.16
CA ALA A 12 -7.76 12.41 47.99
C ALA A 12 -6.39 12.15 47.30
N ILE A 13 -5.32 11.97 48.06
CA ILE A 13 -3.99 11.69 47.52
C ILE A 13 -3.93 10.28 46.91
N SER A 14 -4.59 9.27 47.45
CA SER A 14 -4.65 7.91 46.89
C SER A 14 -5.42 7.88 45.56
N LEU A 15 -6.48 8.65 45.39
CA LEU A 15 -7.23 8.75 44.14
C LEU A 15 -6.47 9.46 43.01
N VAL A 16 -5.68 10.47 43.33
CA VAL A 16 -4.86 11.19 42.35
C VAL A 16 -3.69 10.32 41.89
N LEU A 17 -3.03 9.58 42.78
CA LEU A 17 -1.95 8.65 42.39
C LEU A 17 -2.44 7.48 41.53
N ALA A 18 -3.63 6.94 41.80
CA ALA A 18 -4.22 5.88 40.97
C ALA A 18 -4.58 6.38 39.56
N GLY A 19 -5.07 7.60 39.44
CA GLY A 19 -5.37 8.23 38.14
C GLY A 19 -4.13 8.48 37.27
N VAL A 20 -3.04 8.91 37.87
CA VAL A 20 -1.78 9.15 37.14
C VAL A 20 -1.14 7.85 36.67
N LEU A 21 -1.24 6.75 37.43
CA LEU A 21 -0.72 5.43 37.04
C LEU A 21 -1.50 4.82 35.86
N LEU A 22 -2.81 5.00 35.82
CA LEU A 22 -3.65 4.51 34.72
C LEU A 22 -3.42 5.29 33.41
N ILE A 23 -3.18 6.58 33.49
CA ILE A 23 -2.87 7.41 32.31
C ILE A 23 -1.51 7.04 31.72
N SER A 24 -0.49 6.77 32.54
CA SER A 24 0.84 6.39 32.06
C SER A 24 0.84 5.02 31.37
N GLN A 25 0.04 4.06 31.84
CA GLN A 25 -0.07 2.75 31.19
C GLN A 25 -0.80 2.80 29.84
N ALA A 26 -1.79 3.67 29.69
CA ALA A 26 -2.47 3.87 28.41
C ALA A 26 -1.53 4.49 27.35
N PHE A 27 -0.70 5.43 27.71
CA PHE A 27 0.29 6.05 26.83
C PHE A 27 1.37 5.06 26.37
N THR A 28 1.85 4.19 27.24
CA THR A 28 2.83 3.16 26.88
C THR A 28 2.24 2.08 25.97
N ALA A 29 0.99 1.68 26.20
CA ALA A 29 0.31 0.69 25.37
C ALA A 29 0.05 1.21 23.95
N GLN A 30 -0.33 2.48 23.78
CA GLN A 30 -0.54 3.11 22.48
C GLN A 30 0.77 3.23 21.70
N ALA A 31 1.85 3.71 22.33
CA ALA A 31 3.15 3.84 21.68
C ALA A 31 3.69 2.47 21.20
N VAL A 32 3.51 1.40 21.98
CA VAL A 32 3.88 0.04 21.60
C VAL A 32 3.02 -0.49 20.44
N ALA A 33 1.73 -0.15 20.39
CA ALA A 33 0.84 -0.53 19.29
C ALA A 33 1.25 0.20 17.99
N ASP A 34 1.53 1.48 18.06
CA ASP A 34 1.97 2.31 16.93
C ASP A 34 3.33 1.82 16.38
N GLU A 35 4.26 1.43 17.24
CA GLU A 35 5.56 0.87 16.82
C GLU A 35 5.40 -0.51 16.15
N ARG A 36 4.52 -1.37 16.66
CA ARG A 36 4.22 -2.66 16.02
C ARG A 36 3.55 -2.50 14.66
N ASP A 37 2.63 -1.56 14.53
CA ASP A 37 1.97 -1.24 13.27
C ASP A 37 2.98 -0.69 12.24
N ALA A 38 3.87 0.19 12.66
CA ALA A 38 4.95 0.71 11.82
C ALA A 38 5.91 -0.41 11.35
N ALA A 39 6.32 -1.30 12.26
CA ALA A 39 7.18 -2.43 11.93
C ALA A 39 6.51 -3.40 10.94
N ALA A 40 5.22 -3.71 11.14
CA ALA A 40 4.47 -4.57 10.23
C ALA A 40 4.30 -3.94 8.84
N ALA A 41 3.97 -2.66 8.77
CA ALA A 41 3.87 -1.92 7.51
C ALA A 41 5.21 -1.87 6.77
N ARG A 42 6.32 -1.64 7.48
CA ARG A 42 7.67 -1.67 6.94
C ARG A 42 7.98 -3.02 6.30
N GLN A 43 7.71 -4.13 6.96
CA GLN A 43 7.95 -5.47 6.43
C GLN A 43 7.22 -5.72 5.10
N ILE A 44 5.98 -5.27 4.97
CA ILE A 44 5.20 -5.39 3.73
C ILE A 44 5.88 -4.64 2.59
N VAL A 45 6.28 -3.39 2.83
CA VAL A 45 6.93 -2.56 1.80
C VAL A 45 8.30 -3.10 1.43
N GLU A 46 9.12 -3.50 2.40
CA GLU A 46 10.44 -4.08 2.14
C GLU A 46 10.34 -5.39 1.35
N LYS A 47 9.42 -6.31 1.73
CA LYS A 47 9.18 -7.56 1.01
C LYS A 47 8.79 -7.31 -0.44
N PHE A 48 7.83 -6.42 -0.68
CA PHE A 48 7.38 -6.08 -2.02
C PHE A 48 8.50 -5.44 -2.85
N SER A 49 9.18 -4.44 -2.30
CA SER A 49 10.25 -3.70 -3.00
C SER A 49 11.47 -4.57 -3.29
N GLN A 50 11.85 -5.47 -2.39
CA GLN A 50 12.90 -6.46 -2.63
C GLN A 50 12.52 -7.42 -3.75
N SER A 51 11.27 -7.88 -3.79
CA SER A 51 10.78 -8.73 -4.88
C SER A 51 10.75 -7.99 -6.22
N LEU A 52 10.33 -6.73 -6.23
CA LEU A 52 10.37 -5.87 -7.41
C LEU A 52 11.82 -5.70 -7.92
N VAL A 53 12.76 -5.33 -7.06
CA VAL A 53 14.17 -5.19 -7.42
C VAL A 53 14.77 -6.52 -7.88
N SER A 54 14.43 -7.64 -7.23
CA SER A 54 14.91 -8.96 -7.60
C SER A 54 14.39 -9.41 -8.96
N SER A 55 13.14 -9.07 -9.32
CA SER A 55 12.55 -9.38 -10.63
C SER A 55 13.26 -8.66 -11.79
N VAL A 56 14.02 -7.60 -11.50
CA VAL A 56 14.75 -6.80 -12.50
C VAL A 56 16.25 -7.06 -12.49
N ARG A 57 16.74 -7.86 -11.54
CA ARG A 57 18.16 -8.21 -11.48
C ARG A 57 18.54 -9.01 -12.71
N ASN A 58 19.50 -8.45 -13.42
CA ASN A 58 20.10 -8.91 -14.64
C ASN A 58 20.42 -10.40 -14.68
N ASP A 59 19.51 -11.13 -15.24
CA ASP A 59 19.87 -12.20 -16.13
C ASP A 59 19.40 -11.76 -17.54
N SER A 60 20.30 -11.65 -18.49
CA SER A 60 19.96 -11.31 -19.88
C SER A 60 19.02 -12.35 -20.55
N THR A 61 18.72 -13.41 -19.83
CA THR A 61 17.81 -14.48 -20.23
C THR A 61 16.41 -14.33 -19.63
N THR A 62 16.18 -13.46 -18.65
CA THR A 62 14.90 -13.31 -17.97
C THR A 62 13.92 -12.49 -18.83
N THR A 63 12.85 -13.16 -19.27
CA THR A 63 11.82 -12.55 -20.12
C THR A 63 10.85 -11.65 -19.33
N TYR A 64 10.03 -10.87 -20.02
CA TYR A 64 8.91 -10.15 -19.41
C TYR A 64 8.01 -11.12 -18.62
N LYS A 65 7.69 -12.27 -19.23
CA LYS A 65 6.82 -13.29 -18.63
C LYS A 65 7.39 -13.82 -17.31
N ASP A 66 8.67 -14.15 -17.27
CA ASP A 66 9.30 -14.68 -16.05
C ASP A 66 9.23 -13.65 -14.90
N ARG A 67 9.47 -12.37 -15.20
CA ARG A 67 9.38 -11.27 -14.23
C ARG A 67 7.95 -11.06 -13.76
N PHE A 68 6.99 -11.12 -14.69
CA PHE A 68 5.58 -10.97 -14.39
C PHE A 68 5.08 -12.10 -13.49
N ASP A 69 5.38 -13.36 -13.84
CA ASP A 69 4.97 -14.54 -13.07
C ASP A 69 5.59 -14.58 -11.67
N ALA A 70 6.81 -14.08 -11.51
CA ALA A 70 7.45 -13.96 -10.21
C ALA A 70 6.83 -12.84 -9.34
N LEU A 71 6.43 -11.71 -9.93
CA LEU A 71 5.95 -10.54 -9.20
C LEU A 71 4.46 -10.59 -8.88
N LEU A 72 3.63 -11.18 -9.74
CA LEU A 72 2.17 -11.19 -9.59
C LEU A 72 1.68 -11.81 -8.25
N PRO A 73 2.20 -12.96 -7.79
CA PRO A 73 1.83 -13.49 -6.48
C PRO A 73 2.17 -12.54 -5.33
N VAL A 74 3.34 -11.91 -5.39
CA VAL A 74 3.80 -10.94 -4.39
C VAL A 74 2.92 -9.69 -4.39
N PHE A 75 2.51 -9.23 -5.58
CA PHE A 75 1.57 -8.12 -5.71
C PHE A 75 0.23 -8.45 -5.03
N ARG A 76 -0.38 -9.60 -5.36
CA ARG A 76 -1.65 -10.05 -4.77
C ARG A 76 -1.58 -10.17 -3.25
N GLU A 77 -0.47 -10.65 -2.72
CA GLU A 77 -0.30 -10.83 -1.28
C GLU A 77 -0.19 -9.51 -0.51
N ASN A 78 0.43 -8.49 -1.12
CA ASN A 78 0.82 -7.27 -0.39
C ASN A 78 -0.07 -6.07 -0.69
N PHE A 79 -0.89 -6.11 -1.76
CA PHE A 79 -1.78 -5.00 -2.13
C PHE A 79 -3.24 -5.23 -1.73
N ALA A 80 -3.88 -4.18 -1.24
CA ALA A 80 -5.31 -4.16 -0.89
C ALA A 80 -6.17 -4.04 -2.17
N LEU A 81 -6.30 -5.14 -2.92
CA LEU A 81 -6.93 -5.14 -4.25
C LEU A 81 -8.35 -4.59 -4.26
N ASN A 82 -9.15 -4.86 -3.25
CA ASN A 82 -10.50 -4.32 -3.10
C ASN A 82 -10.51 -2.79 -2.93
N ILE A 83 -9.55 -2.23 -2.18
CA ILE A 83 -9.41 -0.78 -2.00
C ILE A 83 -8.93 -0.15 -3.31
N LEU A 84 -7.90 -0.73 -3.94
CA LEU A 84 -7.38 -0.28 -5.23
C LEU A 84 -8.45 -0.27 -6.32
N ALA A 85 -9.13 -1.40 -6.50
CA ALA A 85 -10.16 -1.55 -7.52
C ALA A 85 -11.30 -0.53 -7.33
N ARG A 86 -11.84 -0.42 -6.12
CA ARG A 86 -12.87 0.57 -5.79
C ARG A 86 -12.40 2.00 -6.02
N ALA A 87 -11.15 2.31 -5.70
CA ALA A 87 -10.61 3.65 -5.83
C ALA A 87 -10.35 4.03 -7.30
N THR A 88 -9.90 3.09 -8.14
CA THR A 88 -9.62 3.32 -9.57
C THR A 88 -10.90 3.52 -10.41
N VAL A 89 -12.00 2.88 -10.07
CA VAL A 89 -13.29 3.10 -10.78
C VAL A 89 -14.20 4.10 -10.08
N GLY A 90 -13.97 4.34 -8.80
CA GLY A 90 -14.77 5.20 -7.93
C GLY A 90 -15.93 4.47 -7.28
N LYS A 91 -16.24 4.88 -6.03
CA LYS A 91 -17.25 4.25 -5.17
C LYS A 91 -18.59 4.01 -5.87
N ARG A 92 -19.11 5.04 -6.57
CA ARG A 92 -20.43 4.98 -7.21
C ARG A 92 -20.52 3.91 -8.30
N VAL A 93 -19.46 3.74 -9.10
CA VAL A 93 -19.41 2.72 -10.15
C VAL A 93 -19.23 1.35 -9.52
N TRP A 94 -18.29 1.23 -8.58
CA TRP A 94 -17.99 0.00 -7.86
C TRP A 94 -19.23 -0.64 -7.20
N GLU A 95 -20.07 0.17 -6.56
CA GLU A 95 -21.29 -0.30 -5.86
C GLU A 95 -22.41 -0.73 -6.80
N GLN A 96 -22.30 -0.50 -8.10
CA GLN A 96 -23.25 -0.98 -9.12
C GLN A 96 -22.88 -2.37 -9.66
N TRP A 97 -21.65 -2.82 -9.42
CA TRP A 97 -21.15 -4.11 -9.89
C TRP A 97 -21.49 -5.22 -8.91
N SER A 98 -21.85 -6.39 -9.43
CA SER A 98 -22.02 -7.61 -8.63
C SER A 98 -20.68 -8.05 -8.01
N ASP A 99 -20.76 -8.92 -7.00
CA ASP A 99 -19.56 -9.49 -6.36
C ASP A 99 -18.66 -10.21 -7.37
N SER A 100 -19.24 -10.90 -8.36
CA SER A 100 -18.47 -11.55 -9.44
C SER A 100 -17.77 -10.53 -10.31
N GLU A 101 -18.47 -9.49 -10.77
CA GLU A 101 -17.87 -8.42 -11.59
C GLU A 101 -16.75 -7.68 -10.83
N GLN A 102 -16.93 -7.47 -9.53
CA GLN A 102 -15.90 -6.89 -8.68
C GLN A 102 -14.67 -7.79 -8.56
N ALA A 103 -14.87 -9.11 -8.40
CA ALA A 103 -13.78 -10.08 -8.33
C ALA A 103 -13.00 -10.18 -9.66
N ASP A 104 -13.72 -10.25 -10.78
CA ASP A 104 -13.11 -10.28 -12.11
C ASP A 104 -12.26 -9.05 -12.38
N TYR A 105 -12.78 -7.88 -12.02
CA TYR A 105 -12.02 -6.64 -12.19
C TYR A 105 -10.80 -6.57 -11.27
N GLN A 106 -10.89 -7.00 -10.02
CA GLN A 106 -9.74 -7.05 -9.10
C GLN A 106 -8.62 -7.91 -9.67
N GLU A 107 -8.96 -9.05 -10.27
CA GLU A 107 -7.99 -9.96 -10.87
C GLU A 107 -7.28 -9.32 -12.07
N VAL A 108 -8.04 -8.75 -13.00
CA VAL A 108 -7.46 -8.10 -14.18
C VAL A 108 -6.66 -6.86 -13.80
N LEU A 109 -7.12 -6.09 -12.82
CA LEU A 109 -6.40 -4.92 -12.30
C LEU A 109 -5.05 -5.35 -11.68
N ALA A 110 -5.01 -6.41 -10.88
CA ALA A 110 -3.77 -6.92 -10.29
C ALA A 110 -2.76 -7.29 -11.37
N ARG A 111 -3.19 -8.00 -12.41
CA ARG A 111 -2.36 -8.35 -13.56
C ARG A 111 -1.86 -7.12 -14.32
N PHE A 112 -2.75 -6.18 -14.59
CA PHE A 112 -2.41 -4.94 -15.31
C PHE A 112 -1.40 -4.07 -14.55
N LEU A 113 -1.59 -3.88 -13.23
CA LEU A 113 -0.65 -3.11 -12.42
C LEU A 113 0.70 -3.82 -12.30
N THR A 114 0.71 -5.14 -12.12
CA THR A 114 1.95 -5.93 -12.13
C THR A 114 2.69 -5.80 -13.47
N GLY A 115 2.00 -5.97 -14.59
CA GLY A 115 2.57 -5.82 -15.92
C GLY A 115 3.14 -4.41 -16.17
N THR A 116 2.43 -3.38 -15.71
CA THR A 116 2.91 -2.00 -15.77
C THR A 116 4.21 -1.81 -14.97
N LEU A 117 4.31 -2.40 -13.77
CA LEU A 117 5.53 -2.34 -12.96
C LEU A 117 6.69 -3.04 -13.65
N VAL A 118 6.49 -4.25 -14.16
CA VAL A 118 7.51 -5.01 -14.90
C VAL A 118 8.03 -4.24 -16.11
N ARG A 119 7.17 -3.50 -16.81
CA ARG A 119 7.57 -2.66 -17.94
C ARG A 119 8.29 -1.38 -17.55
N ARG A 120 7.89 -0.74 -16.46
CA ARG A 120 8.51 0.50 -15.99
C ARG A 120 9.91 0.28 -15.42
N VAL A 121 10.08 -0.83 -14.70
CA VAL A 121 11.37 -1.20 -14.13
C VAL A 121 12.10 -2.07 -15.15
N LYS A 122 12.76 -1.44 -16.12
CA LYS A 122 13.53 -2.12 -17.16
C LYS A 122 14.82 -2.70 -16.56
N ASN A 123 15.47 -3.62 -17.30
CA ASN A 123 16.76 -4.27 -16.98
C ASN A 123 17.94 -3.28 -16.85
N ASP A 124 17.73 -2.14 -16.23
CA ASP A 124 18.78 -1.21 -15.90
C ASP A 124 19.55 -1.73 -14.69
N LYS A 125 20.84 -1.78 -14.80
CA LYS A 125 21.75 -2.23 -13.75
C LYS A 125 21.62 -1.35 -12.51
N GLY A 126 21.64 -1.96 -11.33
CA GLY A 126 21.92 -1.23 -10.10
C GLY A 126 20.73 -0.69 -9.32
N TYR A 127 19.48 -1.13 -9.55
CA TYR A 127 18.39 -0.74 -8.67
C TYR A 127 18.64 -1.19 -7.23
N LYS A 128 18.58 -0.25 -6.30
CA LYS A 128 18.58 -0.49 -4.86
C LYS A 128 17.35 0.15 -4.24
N PHE A 129 16.75 -0.56 -3.32
CA PHE A 129 15.67 -0.05 -2.52
C PHE A 129 16.19 0.40 -1.16
N SER A 130 15.84 1.62 -0.76
CA SER A 130 16.16 2.18 0.55
C SER A 130 14.88 2.61 1.24
N PHE A 131 14.67 2.08 2.45
CA PHE A 131 13.57 2.49 3.31
C PHE A 131 13.99 3.74 4.10
N VAL A 132 13.18 4.81 4.04
CA VAL A 132 13.47 6.10 4.70
C VAL A 132 12.75 6.21 6.03
N GLY A 133 11.46 5.88 6.08
CA GLY A 133 10.66 5.99 7.30
C GLY A 133 9.19 5.67 7.10
N ILE A 134 8.45 5.69 8.21
CA ILE A 134 6.98 5.61 8.23
C ILE A 134 6.41 6.79 8.99
N GLU A 135 5.35 7.36 8.45
CA GLU A 135 4.61 8.46 9.08
C GLU A 135 3.09 8.18 9.03
N PRO A 136 2.30 8.79 9.94
CA PRO A 136 0.86 8.73 9.87
C PRO A 136 0.33 9.33 8.57
N GLY A 137 -0.57 8.61 7.93
CA GLY A 137 -1.32 9.05 6.75
C GLY A 137 -2.77 9.43 7.06
N PRO A 138 -3.54 9.86 6.06
CA PRO A 138 -4.96 10.17 6.21
C PRO A 138 -5.79 8.94 6.63
N ARG A 139 -6.84 9.15 7.46
CA ARG A 139 -7.82 8.11 7.83
C ARG A 139 -7.20 6.85 8.44
N SER A 140 -6.27 7.04 9.36
CA SER A 140 -5.56 5.95 10.04
C SER A 140 -4.73 5.04 9.10
N SER A 141 -4.36 5.53 7.91
CA SER A 141 -3.37 4.88 7.05
C SER A 141 -1.95 5.21 7.53
N LEU A 142 -0.97 4.50 7.00
CA LEU A 142 0.45 4.81 7.12
C LEU A 142 1.03 5.16 5.76
N ILE A 143 2.02 6.04 5.72
CA ILE A 143 2.82 6.33 4.54
C ILE A 143 4.25 5.85 4.79
N ALA A 144 4.69 4.89 4.01
CA ALA A 144 6.08 4.44 4.01
C ALA A 144 6.84 5.21 2.94
N ARG A 145 7.85 5.97 3.38
CA ARG A 145 8.76 6.72 2.52
C ARG A 145 9.91 5.84 2.07
N THR A 146 10.17 5.79 0.78
CA THR A 146 11.22 4.95 0.21
C THR A 146 11.92 5.63 -0.95
N LEU A 147 13.12 5.16 -1.26
CA LEU A 147 13.89 5.58 -2.42
C LEU A 147 14.21 4.36 -3.29
N LEU A 148 14.04 4.49 -4.59
CA LEU A 148 14.54 3.56 -5.58
C LEU A 148 15.77 4.20 -6.24
N GLU A 149 16.96 3.80 -5.79
CA GLU A 149 18.24 4.25 -6.31
C GLU A 149 18.52 3.57 -7.66
N ARG A 150 19.21 4.28 -8.54
CA ARG A 150 19.61 3.82 -9.87
C ARG A 150 21.03 4.28 -10.15
N ASP A 151 21.83 3.45 -10.84
CA ASP A 151 23.17 3.82 -11.23
C ASP A 151 23.17 5.10 -12.09
N ALA A 152 24.01 6.07 -11.70
CA ALA A 152 24.23 7.34 -12.41
C ALA A 152 22.98 8.20 -12.67
N LYS A 153 21.90 8.04 -11.90
CA LYS A 153 20.67 8.84 -11.97
C LYS A 153 20.19 9.22 -10.58
N ASP A 154 19.41 10.30 -10.48
CA ASP A 154 18.77 10.67 -9.23
C ASP A 154 17.84 9.55 -8.75
N PRO A 155 17.79 9.29 -7.43
CA PRO A 155 16.83 8.35 -6.85
C PRO A 155 15.40 8.74 -7.17
N ILE A 156 14.55 7.76 -7.35
CA ILE A 156 13.10 7.97 -7.46
C ILE A 156 12.49 7.82 -6.07
N GLU A 157 11.76 8.84 -5.61
CA GLU A 157 10.92 8.71 -4.42
C GLU A 157 9.70 7.84 -4.76
N LEU A 158 9.53 6.74 -4.02
CA LEU A 158 8.37 5.86 -4.10
C LEU A 158 7.75 5.75 -2.72
N ASP A 159 6.63 6.42 -2.51
CA ASP A 159 5.92 6.35 -1.25
C ASP A 159 4.76 5.37 -1.35
N TYR A 160 4.59 4.56 -0.33
CA TYR A 160 3.52 3.57 -0.25
C TYR A 160 2.53 3.98 0.82
N ARG A 161 1.27 4.13 0.43
CA ARG A 161 0.19 4.22 1.40
C ARG A 161 -0.23 2.81 1.79
N LEU A 162 -0.38 2.58 3.09
CA LEU A 162 -0.88 1.33 3.63
C LEU A 162 -2.15 1.58 4.43
N ASP A 163 -3.14 0.74 4.21
CA ASP A 163 -4.38 0.66 4.97
C ASP A 163 -4.49 -0.70 5.66
N LYS A 164 -5.18 -0.76 6.79
CA LYS A 164 -5.38 -2.00 7.55
C LYS A 164 -6.62 -2.75 7.03
N VAL A 165 -6.43 -3.93 6.46
CA VAL A 165 -7.50 -4.77 5.90
C VAL A 165 -7.53 -6.09 6.65
N GLY A 166 -8.65 -6.39 7.31
CA GLY A 166 -8.77 -7.62 8.12
C GLY A 166 -7.71 -7.74 9.22
N GLY A 167 -7.26 -6.62 9.79
CA GLY A 167 -6.22 -6.58 10.82
C GLY A 167 -4.77 -6.60 10.29
N ARG A 168 -4.56 -6.73 8.98
CA ARG A 168 -3.24 -6.76 8.34
C ARG A 168 -3.00 -5.47 7.53
N TRP A 169 -1.80 -4.93 7.59
CA TRP A 169 -1.39 -3.82 6.74
C TRP A 169 -1.21 -4.28 5.30
N MET A 170 -1.73 -3.52 4.34
CA MET A 170 -1.64 -3.80 2.91
C MET A 170 -1.46 -2.50 2.14
N ILE A 171 -0.71 -2.53 1.04
CA ILE A 171 -0.48 -1.37 0.18
C ILE A 171 -1.78 -1.01 -0.54
N SER A 172 -2.23 0.23 -0.39
CA SER A 172 -3.47 0.74 -0.99
C SER A 172 -3.26 1.84 -2.04
N ASP A 173 -2.07 2.41 -2.12
CA ASP A 173 -1.65 3.34 -3.18
C ASP A 173 -0.12 3.40 -3.25
N VAL A 174 0.40 3.86 -4.38
CA VAL A 174 1.82 4.17 -4.58
C VAL A 174 1.93 5.56 -5.17
N PHE A 175 2.84 6.36 -4.62
CA PHE A 175 3.10 7.72 -5.08
C PHE A 175 4.50 7.77 -5.68
N ALA A 176 4.60 8.15 -6.94
CA ALA A 176 5.87 8.46 -7.57
C ALA A 176 6.22 9.94 -7.33
N GLU A 177 7.49 10.21 -7.00
CA GLU A 177 8.00 11.56 -6.71
C GLU A 177 7.17 12.28 -5.62
N SER A 178 6.70 11.52 -4.63
CA SER A 178 5.87 11.95 -3.49
C SER A 178 4.58 12.72 -3.83
N ALA A 179 4.22 12.82 -5.11
CA ALA A 179 3.10 13.65 -5.57
C ALA A 179 2.07 12.92 -6.43
N VAL A 180 2.48 11.98 -7.27
CA VAL A 180 1.60 11.35 -8.26
C VAL A 180 1.08 10.01 -7.76
N SER A 181 -0.18 9.98 -7.31
CA SER A 181 -0.90 8.76 -6.93
C SER A 181 -1.15 7.89 -8.16
N GLU A 182 -0.73 6.63 -8.10
CA GLU A 182 -1.01 5.64 -9.15
C GLU A 182 -2.51 5.37 -9.27
N VAL A 183 -3.23 5.30 -8.15
CA VAL A 183 -4.70 5.16 -8.12
C VAL A 183 -5.38 6.33 -8.82
N ALA A 184 -4.97 7.57 -8.55
CA ALA A 184 -5.56 8.74 -9.19
C ALA A 184 -5.28 8.76 -10.70
N LEU A 185 -4.07 8.38 -11.11
CA LEU A 185 -3.69 8.23 -12.51
C LEU A 185 -4.57 7.19 -13.22
N ARG A 186 -4.73 5.99 -12.64
CA ARG A 186 -5.59 4.94 -13.21
C ARG A 186 -7.05 5.35 -13.26
N ARG A 187 -7.55 6.05 -12.25
CA ARG A 187 -8.91 6.56 -12.26
C ARG A 187 -9.16 7.54 -13.41
N ALA A 188 -8.23 8.42 -13.69
CA ALA A 188 -8.33 9.34 -14.82
C ALA A 188 -8.31 8.56 -16.14
N GLU A 189 -7.38 7.62 -16.31
CA GLU A 189 -7.21 6.78 -17.49
C GLU A 189 -8.48 5.94 -17.79
N PHE A 190 -9.04 5.28 -16.76
CA PHE A 190 -10.15 4.34 -16.93
C PHE A 190 -11.51 5.03 -17.11
N SER A 191 -11.64 6.29 -16.72
CA SER A 191 -12.91 6.99 -16.68
C SER A 191 -13.66 7.05 -18.01
N GLY A 192 -12.94 7.17 -19.12
CA GLY A 192 -13.49 7.17 -20.48
C GLY A 192 -14.09 5.80 -20.85
N THR A 193 -13.29 4.76 -20.69
CA THR A 193 -13.67 3.36 -21.00
C THR A 193 -14.85 2.89 -20.16
N ILE A 194 -14.88 3.24 -18.87
CA ILE A 194 -15.99 2.92 -17.98
C ILE A 194 -17.30 3.58 -18.46
N ARG A 195 -17.25 4.85 -18.89
CA ARG A 195 -18.45 5.54 -19.36
C ARG A 195 -19.02 4.94 -20.65
N SER A 196 -18.19 4.46 -21.55
CA SER A 196 -18.60 3.91 -22.84
C SER A 196 -18.91 2.41 -22.81
N GLY A 197 -18.20 1.61 -22.02
CA GLY A 197 -18.25 0.15 -22.06
C GLY A 197 -18.50 -0.53 -20.71
N GLY A 198 -18.67 0.23 -19.62
CA GLY A 198 -18.88 -0.34 -18.28
C GLY A 198 -17.69 -1.19 -17.81
N GLN A 199 -17.98 -2.15 -16.93
CA GLN A 199 -17.00 -3.08 -16.39
C GLN A 199 -16.38 -3.97 -17.48
N SER A 200 -17.21 -4.58 -18.32
CA SER A 200 -16.76 -5.48 -19.40
C SER A 200 -15.85 -4.77 -20.40
N GLY A 201 -16.19 -3.54 -20.80
CA GLY A 201 -15.36 -2.74 -21.69
C GLY A 201 -14.01 -2.39 -21.06
N LEU A 202 -13.98 -2.13 -19.75
CA LEU A 202 -12.72 -1.89 -19.04
C LEU A 202 -11.86 -3.15 -18.98
N ILE A 203 -12.43 -4.32 -18.67
CA ILE A 203 -11.70 -5.60 -18.66
C ILE A 203 -11.07 -5.87 -20.03
N VAL A 204 -11.84 -5.76 -21.12
CA VAL A 204 -11.33 -5.95 -22.48
C VAL A 204 -10.15 -5.02 -22.76
N ALA A 205 -10.27 -3.74 -22.46
CA ALA A 205 -9.20 -2.78 -22.68
C ALA A 205 -7.93 -3.07 -21.87
N LEU A 206 -8.07 -3.59 -20.64
CA LEU A 206 -6.91 -3.98 -19.81
C LEU A 206 -6.26 -5.27 -20.32
N GLU A 207 -7.03 -6.27 -20.79
CA GLU A 207 -6.50 -7.49 -21.40
C GLU A 207 -5.75 -7.20 -22.72
N GLU A 208 -6.26 -6.31 -23.56
CA GLU A 208 -5.56 -5.84 -24.75
C GLU A 208 -4.20 -5.21 -24.40
N LYS A 209 -4.15 -4.39 -23.36
CA LYS A 209 -2.89 -3.81 -22.88
C LYS A 209 -1.94 -4.86 -22.33
N LEU A 210 -2.43 -5.86 -21.60
CA LEU A 210 -1.62 -6.96 -21.10
C LEU A 210 -1.00 -7.77 -22.26
N THR A 211 -1.80 -8.07 -23.28
CA THR A 211 -1.31 -8.74 -24.51
C THR A 211 -0.23 -7.91 -25.22
N ALA A 212 -0.41 -6.59 -25.29
CA ALA A 212 0.62 -5.72 -25.85
C ALA A 212 1.91 -5.71 -25.01
N PHE A 213 1.79 -5.82 -23.68
CA PHE A 213 2.96 -5.90 -22.80
C PHE A 213 3.80 -7.16 -23.02
N GLU A 214 3.15 -8.29 -23.28
CA GLU A 214 3.83 -9.56 -23.58
C GLU A 214 4.56 -9.52 -24.95
N ASN A 215 3.95 -8.87 -25.95
CA ASN A 215 4.50 -8.80 -27.30
C ASN A 215 5.69 -7.82 -27.43
N ASP A 216 5.75 -6.81 -26.58
CA ASP A 216 6.79 -5.76 -26.60
C ASP A 216 7.98 -6.09 -25.68
N GLY A 217 7.93 -7.17 -24.91
CA GLY A 217 8.93 -7.55 -23.88
C GLY A 217 9.75 -8.72 -24.25
#